data_05087ca38b0f6c32122c62399752f4e1
#
_entry.id   05087ca38b0f6c32122c62399752f4e1
#
_cell.length_a   1.000
_cell.length_b   1.000
_cell.length_c   1.000
_cell.angle_alpha   90.00
_cell.angle_beta   90.00
_cell.angle_gamma   90.00
#
_symmetry.space_group_name_H-M   'P 1'
#
loop_
_entity.id
_entity.type
_entity.pdbx_description
1 polymer ?
#
loop_
_entity_poly.entity_id
_entity_poly.type
_entity_poly.pdbx_seq_one_letter_code
_entity_poly.pdbx_strand_id
1 'polypeptide(L)'
;ADDIIKTSGHMVGPFEVESVLMEHSAVAEAAVIGKPDPMIGELVKAFVVLKTGFTPSEKLQLEIIGHARKKLGAAVAPKEIAFVEGLPKTKSGKILRRLLKARELGLPEGDISTLEQS
;
A
#
# COMPACT_ATOMS: atom_id res chain seq x y z
N ALA A 1 7.62 -3.14 12.52
CA ALA A 1 6.75 -3.72 13.55
C ALA A 1 5.44 -2.99 13.65
N ASP A 2 5.48 -1.67 13.60
CA ASP A 2 4.27 -0.84 13.78
C ASP A 2 3.35 -0.85 12.58
N ASP A 3 3.81 -1.37 11.46
CA ASP A 3 3.05 -1.32 10.21
C ASP A 3 2.36 -2.65 9.89
N ILE A 4 2.44 -3.63 10.80
CA ILE A 4 1.82 -4.93 10.57
C ILE A 4 0.31 -4.77 10.39
N ILE A 5 -0.22 -5.43 9.38
CA ILE A 5 -1.64 -5.38 9.04
C ILE A 5 -2.30 -6.67 9.50
N LYS A 6 -3.40 -6.54 10.24
CA LYS A 6 -4.18 -7.70 10.68
C LYS A 6 -5.41 -7.83 9.80
N THR A 7 -5.40 -8.78 8.89
CA THR A 7 -6.52 -8.98 7.97
C THR A 7 -6.98 -10.43 7.97
N SER A 8 -8.26 -10.65 8.24
CA SER A 8 -8.87 -11.99 8.27
C SER A 8 -8.08 -12.99 9.14
N GLY A 9 -7.53 -12.53 10.26
CA GLY A 9 -6.74 -13.37 11.16
C GLY A 9 -5.29 -13.54 10.75
N HIS A 10 -4.87 -12.98 9.61
CA HIS A 10 -3.48 -13.02 9.17
C HIS A 10 -2.73 -11.77 9.63
N MET A 11 -1.47 -11.94 10.00
CA MET A 11 -0.59 -10.81 10.29
C MET A 11 0.33 -10.62 9.08
N VAL A 12 0.19 -9.48 8.42
CA VAL A 12 0.83 -9.22 7.14
C VAL A 12 1.80 -8.06 7.26
N GLY A 13 3.05 -8.28 6.84
CA GLY A 13 4.02 -7.20 6.74
C GLY A 13 3.81 -6.45 5.43
N PRO A 14 3.75 -5.12 5.46
CA PRO A 14 3.53 -4.34 4.23
C PRO A 14 4.56 -4.61 3.16
N PHE A 15 5.81 -4.81 3.55
CA PHE A 15 6.90 -5.02 2.62
C PHE A 15 6.68 -6.23 1.70
N GLU A 16 6.12 -7.31 2.25
CA GLU A 16 5.85 -8.53 1.46
C GLU A 16 4.86 -8.24 0.34
N VAL A 17 3.81 -7.51 0.67
CA VAL A 17 2.78 -7.17 -0.32
C VAL A 17 3.34 -6.19 -1.35
N GLU A 18 4.07 -5.18 -0.89
CA GLU A 18 4.68 -4.20 -1.78
C GLU A 18 5.62 -4.85 -2.78
N SER A 19 6.42 -5.81 -2.32
CA SER A 19 7.37 -6.51 -3.19
C SER A 19 6.66 -7.28 -4.29
N VAL A 20 5.55 -7.94 -3.97
CA VAL A 20 4.76 -8.67 -4.95
C VAL A 20 4.13 -7.71 -5.96
N LEU A 21 3.61 -6.57 -5.49
CA LEU A 21 3.03 -5.57 -6.38
C LEU A 21 4.07 -5.04 -7.37
N MET A 22 5.29 -4.83 -6.91
CA MET A 22 6.36 -4.32 -7.75
C MET A 22 6.88 -5.33 -8.77
N GLU A 23 6.48 -6.60 -8.68
CA GLU A 23 6.76 -7.58 -9.73
C GLU A 23 5.97 -7.31 -11.00
N HIS A 24 4.84 -6.62 -10.89
CA HIS A 24 4.03 -6.31 -12.08
C HIS A 24 4.73 -5.26 -12.94
N SER A 25 4.73 -5.48 -14.25
CA SER A 25 5.49 -4.63 -15.19
C SER A 25 5.09 -3.16 -15.18
N ALA A 26 3.86 -2.85 -14.78
CA ALA A 26 3.37 -1.48 -14.75
C ALA A 26 3.71 -0.71 -13.47
N VAL A 27 4.15 -1.41 -12.43
CA VAL A 27 4.32 -0.81 -11.09
C VAL A 27 5.76 -0.35 -10.89
N ALA A 28 5.94 0.95 -10.64
CA ALA A 28 7.24 1.51 -10.32
C ALA A 28 7.50 1.47 -8.81
N GLU A 29 6.49 1.83 -8.02
CA GLU A 29 6.59 1.84 -6.56
C GLU A 29 5.24 1.43 -5.98
N ALA A 30 5.27 0.88 -4.78
CA ALA A 30 4.05 0.52 -4.07
C ALA A 30 4.23 0.73 -2.57
N ALA A 31 3.17 1.13 -1.91
CA ALA A 31 3.12 1.21 -0.45
C ALA A 31 1.76 0.69 -0.01
N VAL A 32 1.73 -0.13 1.03
CA VAL A 32 0.45 -0.65 1.53
C VAL A 32 0.23 -0.28 2.98
N ILE A 33 -1.04 -0.10 3.32
CA ILE A 33 -1.48 0.20 4.68
C ILE A 33 -2.64 -0.71 5.03
N GLY A 34 -2.90 -0.83 6.33
CA GLY A 34 -4.12 -1.46 6.82
C GLY A 34 -5.19 -0.40 7.01
N LYS A 35 -6.34 -0.60 6.38
CA LYS A 35 -7.49 0.30 6.52
C LYS A 35 -8.55 -0.41 7.35
N PRO A 36 -9.04 0.18 8.43
CA PRO A 36 -10.03 -0.49 9.28
C PRO A 36 -11.23 -1.00 8.51
N ASP A 37 -11.65 -2.21 8.81
CA ASP A 37 -12.79 -2.86 8.19
C ASP A 37 -13.54 -3.65 9.26
N PRO A 38 -14.86 -3.45 9.41
CA PRO A 38 -15.61 -4.09 10.50
C PRO A 38 -15.70 -5.61 10.40
N MET A 39 -15.48 -6.18 9.21
CA MET A 39 -15.61 -7.63 9.01
C MET A 39 -14.32 -8.38 9.19
N ILE A 40 -13.21 -7.81 8.74
CA ILE A 40 -11.93 -8.54 8.68
C ILE A 40 -10.81 -7.93 9.52
N GLY A 41 -11.12 -6.90 10.28
CA GLY A 41 -10.15 -6.16 11.08
C GLY A 41 -9.58 -4.99 10.29
N GLU A 42 -8.69 -5.29 9.35
CA GLU A 42 -8.17 -4.32 8.41
C GLU A 42 -8.18 -4.93 7.02
N LEU A 43 -8.46 -4.12 6.00
CA LEU A 43 -8.21 -4.55 4.63
C LEU A 43 -6.85 -3.99 4.18
N VAL A 44 -6.25 -4.63 3.22
CA VAL A 44 -4.98 -4.16 2.65
C VAL A 44 -5.32 -3.18 1.53
N LYS A 45 -4.87 -1.94 1.67
CA LYS A 45 -4.98 -0.93 0.62
C LYS A 45 -3.60 -0.58 0.11
N ALA A 46 -3.45 -0.58 -1.21
CA ALA A 46 -2.18 -0.28 -1.87
C ALA A 46 -2.23 1.08 -2.56
N PHE A 47 -1.14 1.83 -2.43
CA PHE A 47 -0.90 3.04 -3.20
C PHE A 47 0.18 2.69 -4.21
N VAL A 48 -0.10 2.89 -5.49
CA VAL A 48 0.76 2.43 -6.57
C VAL A 48 1.17 3.60 -7.45
N VAL A 49 2.48 3.71 -7.69
CA VAL A 49 3.03 4.63 -8.67
C VAL A 49 3.31 3.83 -9.92
N LEU A 50 2.74 4.24 -11.03
CA LEU A 50 2.92 3.55 -12.30
C LEU A 50 4.19 3.99 -13.00
N LYS A 51 4.78 3.08 -13.76
CA LYS A 51 5.91 3.42 -14.63
C LYS A 51 5.40 4.30 -15.78
N THR A 52 6.33 5.07 -16.35
CA THR A 52 6.04 5.90 -17.51
C THR A 52 5.47 5.05 -18.63
N GLY A 53 4.43 5.55 -19.28
CA GLY A 53 3.78 4.84 -20.37
C GLY A 53 2.52 4.06 -19.96
N PHE A 54 2.26 3.96 -18.66
CA PHE A 54 1.04 3.32 -18.18
C PHE A 54 0.08 4.39 -17.66
N THR A 55 -1.19 4.21 -17.94
CA THR A 55 -2.25 5.14 -17.53
C THR A 55 -3.14 4.46 -16.51
N PRO A 56 -3.49 5.16 -15.42
CA PRO A 56 -4.43 4.61 -14.43
C PRO A 56 -5.74 4.21 -15.10
N SER A 57 -6.23 3.00 -14.76
CA SER A 57 -7.51 2.52 -15.25
C SER A 57 -8.03 1.44 -14.32
N GLU A 58 -9.32 1.22 -14.37
CA GLU A 58 -9.94 0.14 -13.59
C GLU A 58 -9.41 -1.22 -14.05
N LYS A 59 -9.21 -1.38 -15.35
CA LYS A 59 -8.65 -2.63 -15.89
C LYS A 59 -7.26 -2.91 -15.32
N LEU A 60 -6.39 -1.91 -15.31
CA LEU A 60 -5.03 -2.07 -14.79
C LEU A 60 -5.06 -2.36 -13.29
N GLN A 61 -5.96 -1.69 -12.56
CA GLN A 61 -6.15 -1.93 -11.14
C GLN A 61 -6.50 -3.40 -10.88
N LEU A 62 -7.44 -3.96 -11.65
CA LEU A 62 -7.83 -5.35 -11.50
C LEU A 62 -6.72 -6.31 -11.88
N GLU A 63 -5.92 -5.98 -12.89
CA GLU A 63 -4.77 -6.80 -13.27
C GLU A 63 -3.73 -6.87 -12.16
N ILE A 64 -3.45 -5.75 -11.52
CA ILE A 64 -2.47 -5.68 -10.43
C ILE A 64 -2.97 -6.45 -9.21
N ILE A 65 -4.25 -6.28 -8.87
CA ILE A 65 -4.87 -7.04 -7.78
C ILE A 65 -4.81 -8.54 -8.08
N GLY A 66 -5.13 -8.92 -9.32
CA GLY A 66 -5.09 -10.31 -9.75
C GLY A 66 -3.70 -10.92 -9.62
N HIS A 67 -2.67 -10.17 -9.98
CA HIS A 67 -1.30 -10.61 -9.80
C HIS A 67 -0.98 -10.89 -8.32
N ALA A 68 -1.37 -9.96 -7.46
CA ALA A 68 -1.14 -10.12 -6.02
C ALA A 68 -1.92 -11.32 -5.45
N ARG A 69 -3.15 -11.53 -5.90
CA ARG A 69 -3.95 -12.66 -5.44
C ARG A 69 -3.34 -13.99 -5.81
N LYS A 70 -2.75 -14.10 -6.98
CA LYS A 70 -2.07 -15.32 -7.40
C LYS A 70 -0.88 -15.65 -6.51
N LYS A 71 -0.15 -14.63 -6.09
CA LYS A 71 1.06 -14.81 -5.29
C LYS A 71 0.80 -14.92 -3.80
N LEU A 72 -0.15 -14.15 -3.28
CA LEU A 72 -0.37 -14.00 -1.84
C LEU A 72 -1.65 -14.65 -1.35
N GLY A 73 -2.57 -14.97 -2.25
CA GLY A 73 -3.89 -15.45 -1.89
C GLY A 73 -4.87 -14.30 -1.66
N ALA A 74 -6.16 -14.63 -1.72
CA ALA A 74 -7.22 -13.61 -1.65
C ALA A 74 -7.30 -12.92 -0.27
N ALA A 75 -6.92 -13.61 0.80
CA ALA A 75 -7.04 -13.04 2.15
C ALA A 75 -6.04 -11.91 2.39
N VAL A 76 -4.88 -11.97 1.76
CA VAL A 76 -3.76 -11.06 2.02
C VAL A 76 -3.59 -10.01 0.92
N ALA A 77 -4.04 -10.32 -0.31
CA ALA A 77 -3.90 -9.39 -1.43
C ALA A 77 -4.67 -8.10 -1.20
N PRO A 78 -4.21 -7.00 -1.79
CA PRO A 78 -4.93 -5.73 -1.67
C PRO A 78 -6.36 -5.83 -2.15
N LYS A 79 -7.26 -5.20 -1.42
CA LYS A 79 -8.67 -5.09 -1.80
C LYS A 79 -8.97 -3.74 -2.46
N GLU A 80 -8.10 -2.77 -2.25
CA GLU A 80 -8.21 -1.45 -2.86
C GLU A 80 -6.86 -1.02 -3.37
N ILE A 81 -6.84 -0.34 -4.52
CA ILE A 81 -5.65 0.29 -5.06
C ILE A 81 -5.98 1.73 -5.41
N ALA A 82 -5.10 2.64 -5.02
CA ALA A 82 -5.14 4.03 -5.46
C ALA A 82 -3.87 4.28 -6.27
N PHE A 83 -4.02 4.81 -7.48
CA PHE A 83 -2.85 5.23 -8.26
C PHE A 83 -2.48 6.64 -7.83
N VAL A 84 -1.21 6.84 -7.53
CA VAL A 84 -0.68 8.12 -7.05
C VAL A 84 0.57 8.48 -7.85
N GLU A 85 0.90 9.77 -7.87
CA GLU A 85 2.08 10.23 -8.61
C GLU A 85 3.38 10.02 -7.86
N GLY A 86 3.33 9.95 -6.55
CA GLY A 86 4.50 9.72 -5.71
C GLY A 86 4.09 9.30 -4.31
N LEU A 87 5.03 8.76 -3.57
CA LEU A 87 4.82 8.31 -2.20
C LEU A 87 5.63 9.20 -1.24
N PRO A 88 5.07 9.53 -0.06
CA PRO A 88 5.83 10.28 0.93
C PRO A 88 6.97 9.44 1.46
N LYS A 89 8.15 10.04 1.54
CA LYS A 89 9.36 9.34 1.98
C LYS A 89 10.20 10.21 2.89
N THR A 90 11.02 9.55 3.70
CA THR A 90 12.07 10.23 4.45
C THR A 90 13.16 10.68 3.48
N LYS A 91 14.11 11.47 3.98
CA LYS A 91 15.26 11.90 3.18
C LYS A 91 16.09 10.72 2.68
N SER A 92 16.11 9.62 3.43
CA SER A 92 16.83 8.41 3.03
C SER A 92 16.04 7.51 2.09
N GLY A 93 14.82 7.90 1.72
CA GLY A 93 14.01 7.15 0.77
C GLY A 93 13.07 6.13 1.39
N LYS A 94 12.91 6.14 2.70
CA LYS A 94 12.02 5.22 3.40
C LYS A 94 10.56 5.69 3.28
N ILE A 95 9.65 4.80 2.92
CA ILE A 95 8.23 5.12 2.78
C ILE A 95 7.62 5.46 4.14
N LEU A 96 6.87 6.56 4.18
CA LEU A 96 6.16 7.01 5.37
C LEU A 96 4.73 6.46 5.38
N ARG A 97 4.59 5.17 5.72
CA ARG A 97 3.28 4.50 5.72
C ARG A 97 2.32 5.09 6.72
N ARG A 98 2.82 5.53 7.87
CA ARG A 98 1.97 6.16 8.90
C ARG A 98 1.32 7.44 8.39
N LEU A 99 2.04 8.19 7.57
CA LEU A 99 1.51 9.40 6.96
C LEU A 99 0.42 9.07 5.93
N LEU A 100 0.67 8.04 5.09
CA LEU A 100 -0.34 7.57 4.14
C LEU A 100 -1.61 7.14 4.87
N LYS A 101 -1.46 6.38 5.95
CA LYS A 101 -2.60 5.89 6.72
C LYS A 101 -3.38 7.05 7.36
N ALA A 102 -2.67 8.02 7.93
CA ALA A 102 -3.32 9.17 8.54
C ALA A 102 -4.13 9.96 7.51
N ARG A 103 -3.55 10.19 6.33
CA ARG A 103 -4.25 10.89 5.25
C ARG A 103 -5.48 10.11 4.78
N GLU A 104 -5.35 8.81 4.64
CA GLU A 104 -6.45 7.96 4.20
C GLU A 104 -7.61 7.99 5.18
N LEU A 105 -7.32 8.02 6.48
CA LEU A 105 -8.33 7.98 7.53
C LEU A 105 -8.78 9.37 7.99
N GLY A 106 -8.22 10.43 7.41
CA GLY A 106 -8.56 11.79 7.82
C GLY A 106 -8.10 12.14 9.23
N LEU A 107 -7.01 11.51 9.70
CA LEU A 107 -6.46 11.73 11.03
C LEU A 107 -5.33 12.76 11.00
N PRO A 108 -4.99 13.37 12.14
CA PRO A 108 -3.83 14.26 12.22
C PRO A 108 -2.57 13.52 11.78
N GLU A 109 -1.75 14.19 10.99
CA GLU A 109 -0.53 13.59 10.45
C GLU A 109 0.63 13.54 11.45
N GLY A 110 0.51 14.27 12.55
CA GLY A 110 1.54 14.30 13.55
C GLY A 110 2.72 15.19 13.17
N ASP A 111 3.88 14.93 13.77
CA ASP A 111 5.09 15.71 13.50
C ASP A 111 5.80 15.16 12.27
N ILE A 112 5.45 15.73 11.12
CA ILE A 112 6.03 15.31 9.84
C ILE A 112 7.52 15.58 9.78
N SER A 113 7.97 16.68 10.41
CA SER A 113 9.41 17.01 10.42
C SER A 113 10.24 15.90 11.04
N THR A 114 9.77 15.35 12.15
CA THR A 114 10.43 14.24 12.82
C THR A 114 10.44 12.99 11.95
N LEU A 115 9.30 12.70 11.32
CA LEU A 115 9.20 11.53 10.42
C LEU A 115 10.14 11.65 9.23
N GLU A 116 10.26 12.83 8.65
CA GLU A 116 11.10 13.05 7.48
C GLU A 116 12.59 12.94 7.81
N GLN A 117 12.96 13.08 9.07
CA GLN A 117 14.35 12.96 9.50
C GLN A 117 14.76 11.52 9.82
N SER A 118 13.81 10.61 9.84
CA SER A 118 14.06 9.21 10.21
C SER A 118 14.90 8.46 9.19
#